data_779dc33e039ae6b80e5af1890b7cb760
#
_entry.id   779dc33e039ae6b80e5af1890b7cb760
#
_cell.length_a   1.000
_cell.length_b   1.000
_cell.length_c   1.000
_cell.angle_alpha   90.00
_cell.angle_beta   90.00
_cell.angle_gamma   90.00
#
_symmetry.space_group_name_H-M   'P 1'
#
loop_
_entity.id
_entity.type
_entity.pdbx_description
1 polymer ?
#
loop_
_entity_poly.entity_id
_entity_poly.type
_entity_poly.pdbx_seq_one_letter_code
_entity_poly.pdbx_strand_id
1 'polypeptide(L)'
;AVLAGLVFFNQQGAETTQPSHWARVSSVLDSNLTGEATTFDSGVTVTPQLSFVNTEFNYCRQAEVASKDELNVMIACKDKQGAWQLAASKLDELGENAGQYQTATSAKVMEEELDKMMASAPLNREQEKNAIEATWLADKAEGVNDEN
;
A
#
# COMPACT_ATOMS: atom_id res chain seq x y z
N ALA A 1 28.82 -8.19 25.20
CA ALA A 1 27.63 -8.97 24.95
C ALA A 1 26.47 -8.05 24.61
N VAL A 2 26.28 -7.12 25.49
CA VAL A 2 25.24 -6.14 25.23
C VAL A 2 25.47 -5.43 23.92
N LEU A 3 26.70 -5.29 23.57
CA LEU A 3 27.07 -4.60 22.35
C LEU A 3 26.55 -5.30 21.13
N ALA A 4 26.42 -6.61 21.21
CA ALA A 4 25.92 -7.32 20.03
C ALA A 4 24.52 -6.88 19.69
N GLY A 5 23.70 -6.64 20.70
CA GLY A 5 22.36 -6.17 20.43
C GLY A 5 22.35 -4.82 19.76
N LEU A 6 23.27 -3.99 20.17
CA LEU A 6 23.34 -2.67 19.57
C LEU A 6 23.73 -2.72 18.12
N VAL A 7 24.46 -3.73 17.76
CA VAL A 7 24.87 -3.85 16.38
C VAL A 7 23.67 -3.98 15.45
N PHE A 8 22.64 -4.64 15.91
CA PHE A 8 21.45 -4.75 15.09
C PHE A 8 20.84 -3.40 14.82
N PHE A 9 20.81 -2.56 15.81
CA PHE A 9 20.28 -1.23 15.58
C PHE A 9 21.10 -0.47 14.59
N ASN A 10 22.39 -0.68 14.65
CA ASN A 10 23.26 0.00 13.71
C ASN A 10 22.97 -0.42 12.30
N GLN A 11 22.64 -1.67 12.11
CA GLN A 11 22.29 -2.11 10.77
C GLN A 11 21.06 -1.41 10.27
N GLN A 12 20.10 -1.22 11.14
CA GLN A 12 18.93 -0.49 10.75
C GLN A 12 19.26 0.94 10.42
N GLY A 13 20.14 1.52 11.21
CA GLY A 13 20.57 2.87 10.95
C GLY A 13 21.24 3.00 9.61
N ALA A 14 22.03 2.03 9.26
CA ALA A 14 22.70 2.07 7.98
C ALA A 14 21.68 2.05 6.84
N GLU A 15 20.60 1.33 7.03
CA GLU A 15 19.60 1.24 6.00
C GLU A 15 18.84 2.53 5.81
N THR A 16 18.82 3.38 6.82
CA THR A 16 18.07 4.61 6.69
C THR A 16 18.68 5.60 5.73
N THR A 17 19.91 5.37 5.31
CA THR A 17 20.49 6.25 4.30
C THR A 17 19.74 6.14 3.00
N GLN A 18 19.07 5.01 2.76
CA GLN A 18 18.21 4.85 1.59
C GLN A 18 16.94 4.18 2.06
N PRO A 19 15.78 4.77 1.70
CA PRO A 19 14.53 4.15 2.08
C PRO A 19 14.43 2.74 1.52
N SER A 20 13.90 1.84 2.30
CA SER A 20 13.69 0.49 1.82
C SER A 20 12.59 0.52 0.74
N HIS A 21 12.52 -0.57 0.01
CA HIS A 21 11.47 -0.69 -1.00
C HIS A 21 10.09 -0.52 -0.36
N TRP A 22 9.87 -1.17 0.78
CA TRP A 22 8.58 -1.07 1.45
C TRP A 22 8.31 0.34 1.95
N ALA A 23 9.33 1.04 2.40
CA ALA A 23 9.14 2.42 2.86
C ALA A 23 8.67 3.30 1.71
N ARG A 24 9.19 3.08 0.53
CA ARG A 24 8.76 3.84 -0.65
C ARG A 24 7.31 3.55 -0.98
N VAL A 25 6.94 2.27 -1.00
CA VAL A 25 5.55 1.91 -1.25
C VAL A 25 4.66 2.54 -0.19
N SER A 26 5.05 2.44 1.07
CA SER A 26 4.25 2.99 2.16
C SER A 26 4.04 4.48 2.02
N SER A 27 5.06 5.21 1.59
CA SER A 27 4.92 6.65 1.45
C SER A 27 3.90 7.00 0.36
N VAL A 28 3.84 6.23 -0.70
CA VAL A 28 2.85 6.45 -1.74
C VAL A 28 1.46 6.12 -1.23
N LEU A 29 1.35 5.01 -0.49
CA LEU A 29 0.05 4.64 0.08
C LEU A 29 -0.45 5.70 1.06
N ASP A 30 0.46 6.37 1.77
CA ASP A 30 0.07 7.42 2.70
C ASP A 30 -0.45 8.66 2.01
N SER A 31 0.09 9.01 0.85
CA SER A 31 -0.12 10.35 0.34
C SER A 31 -0.80 10.44 -1.01
N ASN A 32 -0.82 9.38 -1.81
CA ASN A 32 -1.35 9.47 -3.16
C ASN A 32 -2.80 9.04 -3.24
N LEU A 33 -3.58 9.72 -4.06
CA LEU A 33 -4.93 9.28 -4.37
C LEU A 33 -4.87 8.11 -5.34
N THR A 34 -5.98 7.38 -5.42
CA THR A 34 -6.09 6.30 -6.39
C THR A 34 -5.84 6.86 -7.78
N GLY A 35 -4.98 6.20 -8.51
CA GLY A 35 -4.60 6.62 -9.85
C GLY A 35 -3.38 7.53 -9.91
N GLU A 36 -2.92 8.03 -8.80
CA GLU A 36 -1.75 8.92 -8.79
C GLU A 36 -0.48 8.10 -8.61
N ALA A 37 0.28 7.98 -9.67
CA ALA A 37 1.50 7.18 -9.67
C ALA A 37 2.69 7.99 -9.21
N THR A 38 3.63 7.33 -8.56
CA THR A 38 4.91 7.93 -8.22
C THR A 38 6.00 7.01 -8.74
N THR A 39 6.93 7.57 -9.51
CA THR A 39 8.07 6.82 -10.02
C THR A 39 9.30 7.25 -9.26
N PHE A 40 10.02 6.27 -8.74
CA PHE A 40 11.22 6.52 -7.96
C PHE A 40 12.45 6.44 -8.85
N ASP A 41 13.56 6.92 -8.33
CA ASP A 41 14.82 6.91 -9.09
C ASP A 41 15.23 5.51 -9.50
N SER A 42 14.82 4.52 -8.73
CA SER A 42 15.12 3.15 -9.05
C SER A 42 14.40 2.63 -10.29
N GLY A 43 13.42 3.39 -10.78
CA GLY A 43 12.60 2.95 -11.90
C GLY A 43 11.32 2.26 -11.49
N VAL A 44 11.08 2.13 -10.20
CA VAL A 44 9.85 1.51 -9.70
C VAL A 44 8.74 2.56 -9.67
N THR A 45 7.58 2.18 -10.17
CA THR A 45 6.40 3.05 -10.16
C THR A 45 5.34 2.41 -9.27
N VAL A 46 4.81 3.18 -8.34
CA VAL A 46 3.76 2.72 -7.43
C VAL A 46 2.49 3.50 -7.71
N THR A 47 1.41 2.78 -7.95
CA THR A 47 0.12 3.39 -8.29
C THR A 47 -0.97 2.79 -7.42
N PRO A 48 -1.54 3.56 -6.50
CA PRO A 48 -2.71 3.06 -5.76
C PRO A 48 -3.88 2.84 -6.71
N GLN A 49 -4.59 1.76 -6.53
CA GLN A 49 -5.68 1.38 -7.42
C GLN A 49 -7.05 1.50 -6.79
N LEU A 50 -7.12 1.28 -5.49
CA LEU A 50 -8.36 1.52 -4.76
C LEU A 50 -8.05 1.51 -3.27
N SER A 51 -8.99 2.05 -2.50
CA SER A 51 -8.88 2.10 -1.05
C SER A 51 -10.20 1.61 -0.45
N PHE A 52 -10.11 0.98 0.71
CA PHE A 52 -11.30 0.45 1.36
C PHE A 52 -11.06 0.28 2.85
N VAL A 53 -12.15 0.01 3.56
CA VAL A 53 -12.08 -0.33 4.98
C VAL A 53 -12.37 -1.83 5.08
N ASN A 54 -11.53 -2.56 5.80
CA ASN A 54 -11.73 -4.00 5.90
C ASN A 54 -12.69 -4.35 7.04
N THR A 55 -12.93 -5.64 7.22
CA THR A 55 -13.91 -6.08 8.21
C THR A 55 -13.46 -5.84 9.64
N GLU A 56 -12.20 -5.50 9.84
CA GLU A 56 -11.68 -5.13 11.16
C GLU A 56 -11.59 -3.63 11.34
N PHE A 57 -12.15 -2.87 10.40
CA PHE A 57 -12.19 -1.42 10.44
C PHE A 57 -10.84 -0.76 10.30
N ASN A 58 -9.94 -1.39 9.60
CA ASN A 58 -8.67 -0.78 9.23
C ASN A 58 -8.74 -0.32 7.78
N TYR A 59 -8.08 0.78 7.49
CA TYR A 59 -7.95 1.20 6.10
C TYR A 59 -6.99 0.32 5.36
N CYS A 60 -7.36 -0.05 4.15
CA CYS A 60 -6.53 -0.87 3.28
C CYS A 60 -6.47 -0.24 1.91
N ARG A 61 -5.41 -0.53 1.17
CA ARG A 61 -5.27 -0.05 -0.20
C ARG A 61 -4.70 -1.14 -1.07
N GLN A 62 -5.20 -1.22 -2.30
CA GLN A 62 -4.57 -2.03 -3.33
C GLN A 62 -3.71 -1.11 -4.18
N ALA A 63 -2.52 -1.59 -4.52
CA ALA A 63 -1.60 -0.81 -5.33
C ALA A 63 -0.86 -1.70 -6.30
N GLU A 64 -0.46 -1.10 -7.40
CA GLU A 64 0.38 -1.74 -8.39
C GLU A 64 1.78 -1.21 -8.21
N VAL A 65 2.74 -2.12 -8.10
CA VAL A 65 4.15 -1.75 -8.00
C VAL A 65 4.84 -2.35 -9.20
N ALA A 66 5.23 -1.50 -10.13
CA ALA A 66 5.76 -1.93 -11.41
C ALA A 66 7.22 -1.56 -11.53
N SER A 67 8.01 -2.50 -11.99
CA SER A 67 9.37 -2.22 -12.38
C SER A 67 9.52 -2.62 -13.83
N LYS A 68 10.75 -2.55 -14.30
CA LYS A 68 11.04 -2.88 -15.67
C LYS A 68 10.64 -4.31 -16.01
N ASP A 69 10.83 -5.22 -15.09
CA ASP A 69 10.64 -6.65 -15.36
C ASP A 69 9.47 -7.27 -14.62
N GLU A 70 8.92 -6.58 -13.65
CA GLU A 70 7.93 -7.20 -12.77
C GLU A 70 6.77 -6.28 -12.52
N LEU A 71 5.62 -6.90 -12.35
CA LEU A 71 4.41 -6.20 -11.93
C LEU A 71 3.90 -6.90 -10.68
N ASN A 72 3.83 -6.15 -9.60
CA ASN A 72 3.35 -6.69 -8.34
C ASN A 72 2.08 -5.94 -7.96
N VAL A 73 1.01 -6.68 -7.74
CA VAL A 73 -0.24 -6.09 -7.24
C VAL A 73 -0.37 -6.52 -5.80
N MET A 74 -0.57 -5.57 -4.91
CA MET A 74 -0.58 -5.87 -3.50
C MET A 74 -1.72 -5.16 -2.80
N ILE A 75 -2.11 -5.73 -1.67
CA ILE A 75 -3.05 -5.10 -0.76
C ILE A 75 -2.33 -4.92 0.57
N ALA A 76 -2.36 -3.71 1.10
CA ALA A 76 -1.76 -3.41 2.39
C ALA A 76 -2.80 -2.74 3.26
N CYS A 77 -2.74 -3.02 4.56
CA CYS A 77 -3.67 -2.45 5.51
C CYS A 77 -2.89 -1.74 6.60
N LYS A 78 -3.43 -0.61 7.06
CA LYS A 78 -2.78 0.18 8.08
C LYS A 78 -3.08 -0.42 9.44
N ASP A 79 -2.06 -0.67 10.24
CA ASP A 79 -2.29 -1.20 11.57
C ASP A 79 -2.47 -0.06 12.57
N LYS A 80 -2.71 -0.42 13.82
CA LYS A 80 -3.01 0.58 14.83
C LYS A 80 -1.80 1.40 15.22
N GLN A 81 -0.61 0.90 14.94
CA GLN A 81 0.60 1.64 15.20
C GLN A 81 0.93 2.61 14.08
N GLY A 82 0.16 2.60 13.01
CA GLY A 82 0.38 3.52 11.92
C GLY A 82 1.31 3.00 10.83
N ALA A 83 1.49 1.70 10.75
CA ALA A 83 2.34 1.10 9.71
C ALA A 83 1.48 0.31 8.74
N TRP A 84 1.85 0.37 7.47
CA TRP A 84 1.20 -0.46 6.46
C TRP A 84 1.73 -1.88 6.54
N GLN A 85 0.83 -2.84 6.60
CA GLN A 85 1.17 -4.25 6.65
C GLN A 85 0.68 -4.91 5.38
N LEU A 86 1.52 -5.72 4.77
CA LEU A 86 1.14 -6.43 3.55
C LEU A 86 0.13 -7.50 3.88
N ALA A 87 -1.01 -7.45 3.21
CA ALA A 87 -2.07 -8.44 3.43
C ALA A 87 -2.12 -9.47 2.32
N ALA A 88 -1.80 -9.08 1.11
CA ALA A 88 -1.81 -10.01 -0.03
C ALA A 88 -0.97 -9.40 -1.13
N SER A 89 -0.38 -10.27 -1.94
CA SER A 89 0.36 -9.77 -3.09
C SER A 89 0.40 -10.84 -4.17
N LYS A 90 0.54 -10.38 -5.41
CA LYS A 90 0.68 -11.27 -6.53
C LYS A 90 1.69 -10.68 -7.50
N LEU A 91 2.68 -11.46 -7.84
CA LEU A 91 3.77 -11.02 -8.68
C LEU A 91 3.64 -11.64 -10.07
N ASP A 92 3.73 -10.80 -11.08
CA ASP A 92 3.80 -11.25 -12.47
C ASP A 92 5.10 -10.79 -13.06
N GLU A 93 5.70 -11.66 -13.87
CA GLU A 93 6.87 -11.27 -14.60
C GLU A 93 6.43 -10.75 -15.95
N LEU A 94 6.93 -9.58 -16.31
CA LEU A 94 6.44 -8.92 -17.51
C LEU A 94 7.15 -9.41 -18.74
N GLY A 95 8.18 -9.87 -18.90
CA GLY A 95 8.82 -10.43 -20.09
C GLY A 95 8.35 -9.81 -21.38
N GLU A 96 8.26 -10.65 -22.38
CA GLU A 96 7.96 -10.19 -23.73
C GLU A 96 6.54 -9.70 -23.88
N ASN A 97 5.67 -10.16 -23.00
CA ASN A 97 4.27 -9.79 -23.11
C ASN A 97 3.92 -8.62 -22.22
N ALA A 98 4.92 -7.90 -21.75
CA ALA A 98 4.68 -6.81 -20.82
C ALA A 98 3.66 -5.81 -21.35
N GLY A 99 3.72 -5.51 -22.63
CA GLY A 99 2.80 -4.54 -23.19
C GLY A 99 1.39 -5.03 -23.27
N GLN A 100 1.16 -6.30 -23.13
CA GLN A 100 -0.18 -6.86 -23.21
C GLN A 100 -0.90 -6.87 -21.87
N TYR A 101 -0.16 -6.67 -20.79
CA TYR A 101 -0.79 -6.64 -19.48
C TYR A 101 -1.38 -5.28 -19.25
N GLN A 102 -2.64 -5.26 -18.96
CA GLN A 102 -3.38 -4.04 -18.80
C GLN A 102 -3.55 -3.70 -17.34
N THR A 103 -3.67 -2.40 -17.07
CA THR A 103 -3.97 -1.97 -15.72
C THR A 103 -5.25 -2.62 -15.22
N ALA A 104 -6.23 -2.77 -16.09
CA ALA A 104 -7.47 -3.42 -15.71
C ALA A 104 -7.24 -4.87 -15.30
N THR A 105 -6.32 -5.56 -15.97
CA THR A 105 -6.02 -6.93 -15.62
C THR A 105 -5.37 -7.00 -14.25
N SER A 106 -4.42 -6.11 -13.98
CA SER A 106 -3.76 -6.14 -12.68
C SER A 106 -4.74 -5.77 -11.58
N ALA A 107 -5.70 -4.90 -11.85
CA ALA A 107 -6.69 -4.57 -10.85
C ALA A 107 -7.56 -5.77 -10.50
N LYS A 108 -7.80 -6.65 -11.46
CA LYS A 108 -8.65 -7.81 -11.22
C LYS A 108 -7.92 -8.95 -10.53
N VAL A 109 -6.61 -8.93 -10.53
CA VAL A 109 -5.82 -10.02 -9.99
C VAL A 109 -6.18 -10.31 -8.55
N MET A 110 -6.56 -9.29 -7.80
CA MET A 110 -6.82 -9.44 -6.37
C MET A 110 -8.29 -9.42 -6.03
N GLU A 111 -9.15 -9.61 -7.01
CA GLU A 111 -10.58 -9.44 -6.79
C GLU A 111 -11.12 -10.35 -5.70
N GLU A 112 -10.69 -11.60 -5.70
CA GLU A 112 -11.19 -12.52 -4.68
C GLU A 112 -10.75 -12.13 -3.29
N GLU A 113 -9.50 -11.70 -3.18
CA GLU A 113 -9.01 -11.24 -1.89
C GLU A 113 -9.75 -10.01 -1.43
N LEU A 114 -10.02 -9.10 -2.35
CA LEU A 114 -10.77 -7.91 -2.01
C LEU A 114 -12.15 -8.25 -1.50
N ASP A 115 -12.82 -9.18 -2.16
CA ASP A 115 -14.18 -9.55 -1.76
C ASP A 115 -14.21 -10.07 -0.33
N LYS A 116 -13.16 -10.79 0.07
CA LYS A 116 -13.10 -11.33 1.41
C LYS A 116 -12.78 -10.28 2.45
N MET A 117 -12.07 -9.24 2.07
CA MET A 117 -11.56 -8.27 3.02
C MET A 117 -12.44 -7.06 3.19
N MET A 118 -13.14 -6.67 2.14
CA MET A 118 -13.85 -5.38 2.15
C MET A 118 -15.10 -5.43 3.00
N ALA A 119 -15.26 -4.45 3.86
CA ALA A 119 -16.47 -4.32 4.66
C ALA A 119 -17.57 -3.60 3.88
N SER A 120 -17.19 -2.78 2.91
CA SER A 120 -18.14 -1.99 2.17
C SER A 120 -17.48 -1.61 0.85
N ALA A 121 -18.17 -0.78 0.08
CA ALA A 121 -17.67 -0.36 -1.21
C ALA A 121 -16.34 0.40 -1.09
N PRO A 122 -15.57 0.45 -2.17
CA PRO A 122 -14.32 1.21 -2.13
C PRO A 122 -14.58 2.69 -1.83
N LEU A 123 -13.58 3.34 -1.26
CA LEU A 123 -13.68 4.76 -0.96
C LEU A 123 -13.70 5.57 -2.26
N ASN A 124 -14.50 6.62 -2.26
CA ASN A 124 -14.44 7.55 -3.37
C ASN A 124 -13.30 8.55 -3.14
N ARG A 125 -13.12 9.45 -4.10
CA ARG A 125 -11.98 10.35 -4.06
C ARG A 125 -11.98 11.25 -2.84
N GLU A 126 -13.15 11.74 -2.46
CA GLU A 126 -13.21 12.61 -1.30
C GLU A 126 -12.95 11.85 -0.01
N GLN A 127 -13.45 10.64 0.06
CA GLN A 127 -13.17 9.80 1.22
C GLN A 127 -11.69 9.49 1.32
N GLU A 128 -11.03 9.28 0.18
CA GLU A 128 -9.58 9.08 0.21
C GLU A 128 -8.85 10.32 0.70
N LYS A 129 -9.27 11.49 0.29
CA LYS A 129 -8.63 12.71 0.77
C LYS A 129 -8.75 12.83 2.27
N ASN A 130 -9.93 12.53 2.80
CA ASN A 130 -10.13 12.59 4.23
C ASN A 130 -9.27 11.57 4.96
N ALA A 131 -9.14 10.38 4.39
CA ALA A 131 -8.32 9.35 5.00
C ALA A 131 -6.84 9.76 5.00
N ILE A 132 -6.39 10.37 3.93
CA ILE A 132 -5.01 10.85 3.87
C ILE A 132 -4.77 11.85 4.98
N GLU A 133 -5.69 12.77 5.18
CA GLU A 133 -5.55 13.77 6.23
C GLU A 133 -5.56 13.14 7.61
N ALA A 134 -6.29 12.04 7.77
CA ALA A 134 -6.35 11.31 9.03
C ALA A 134 -5.22 10.32 9.17
N THR A 135 -4.28 10.30 8.23
CA THR A 135 -3.14 9.38 8.21
C THR A 135 -3.57 7.92 8.20
N TRP A 136 -4.73 7.64 7.64
CA TRP A 136 -5.26 6.29 7.45
C TRP A 136 -5.41 5.52 8.76
N LEU A 137 -5.67 6.20 9.85
CA LEU A 137 -5.82 5.53 11.14
C LEU A 137 -7.28 5.21 11.41
N ALA A 138 -7.53 3.96 11.78
CA ALA A 138 -8.88 3.44 11.91
C ALA A 138 -9.67 4.12 13.01
N ASP A 139 -9.03 4.45 14.12
CA ASP A 139 -9.76 5.09 15.21
C ASP A 139 -10.26 6.45 14.80
N LYS A 140 -9.58 7.15 13.91
CA LYS A 140 -10.08 8.41 13.41
C LYS A 140 -11.26 8.20 12.47
N ALA A 141 -11.24 7.12 11.72
CA ALA A 141 -12.38 6.79 10.87
C ALA A 141 -13.60 6.50 11.71
N GLU A 142 -13.41 5.78 12.80
CA GLU A 142 -14.51 5.50 13.69
C GLU A 142 -15.02 6.76 14.37
N GLY A 143 -14.12 7.64 14.72
CA GLY A 143 -14.51 8.89 15.33
C GLY A 143 -15.38 9.71 14.42
N VAL A 144 -15.05 9.73 13.14
CA VAL A 144 -15.87 10.44 12.17
C VAL A 144 -17.26 9.83 12.09
N ASN A 145 -17.31 8.51 12.08
CA ASN A 145 -18.60 7.84 12.03
C ASN A 145 -19.44 8.11 13.27
N ASP A 146 -18.80 8.16 14.41
CA ASP A 146 -19.52 8.40 15.65
C ASP A 146 -20.15 9.76 15.69
N GLU A 147 -19.54 10.72 15.04
CA GLU A 147 -20.08 12.07 15.06
C GLU A 147 -21.35 12.20 14.25
N ASN A 148 -21.57 11.26 13.38
CA ASN A 148 -22.77 11.27 12.57
C ASN A 148 -23.89 10.56 13.26
#